data_03c8d430a1d878f59a9ff6ce8faa7515
#
_entry.id   03c8d430a1d878f59a9ff6ce8faa7515
#
_cell.length_a   1.000
_cell.length_b   1.000
_cell.length_c   1.000
_cell.angle_alpha   90.00
_cell.angle_beta   90.00
_cell.angle_gamma   90.00
#
_symmetry.space_group_name_H-M   'P 1'
#
loop_
_entity.id
_entity.type
_entity.pdbx_description
1 polymer ?
#
loop_
_entity_poly.entity_id
_entity_poly.type
_entity_poly.pdbx_seq_one_letter_code
_entity_poly.pdbx_strand_id
1 'polypeptide(L)'
;MEANLPGSGLLVVDDYFPNLLTGFRVAEFTHYLRVFPGMRVASTAPDFVALHAAYADRHADVAAQVVPWSPDSFRTARAVSLTFLNNAYHWVDELDRHGIPFVFTLYPGGGFELGEARSMAKLKRVLASPMLRSVVATQPVTVETLSPICRVPVLELPGLVISPAYLAADAVRRPPAAGEGLRICFAAYRYDAGGRSKGYPEFIAAASELARRHGNLRFAVAGNFSASDWPIPDHLAPRLSFVGPLPTQELRQFFLGQDVIVAPTMRFALTGTEFDGFPTGSCVEASLCGVAIICSDELRQNRHYEDGEEIMICEPEAASVIGFLDDLARHPDRALRLGRRGQLRTIKLYGTAAQLLPRTRLLRNLADNVGIRF
;
A
#
# COMPACT_ATOMS: atom_id res chain seq x y z
N MET A 1 37.02 18.09 14.35
CA MET A 1 35.98 19.12 14.47
C MET A 1 35.01 18.92 13.29
N GLU A 2 34.11 17.96 13.43
CA GLU A 2 33.04 17.75 12.44
C GLU A 2 32.10 18.94 12.53
N ALA A 3 32.01 19.68 11.45
CA ALA A 3 31.03 20.74 11.31
C ALA A 3 29.63 20.09 11.47
N ASN A 4 28.93 20.42 12.56
CA ASN A 4 27.51 20.16 12.72
C ASN A 4 26.78 20.81 11.53
N LEU A 5 26.57 20.06 10.46
CA LEU A 5 25.64 20.45 9.41
C LEU A 5 24.29 20.66 10.11
N PRO A 6 23.67 21.83 10.01
CA PRO A 6 22.35 22.04 10.59
C PRO A 6 21.44 20.94 10.04
N GLY A 7 20.86 20.14 10.95
CA GLY A 7 19.95 19.07 10.57
C GLY A 7 18.87 19.61 9.64
N SER A 8 18.36 18.80 8.72
CA SER A 8 17.40 19.19 7.67
C SER A 8 16.16 19.93 8.22
N GLY A 9 15.86 19.80 9.51
CA GLY A 9 14.65 20.32 10.13
C GLY A 9 13.37 19.68 9.57
N LEU A 10 13.50 18.61 8.78
CA LEU A 10 12.38 17.82 8.29
C LEU A 10 11.82 16.93 9.38
N LEU A 11 10.50 16.89 9.47
CA LEU A 11 9.75 16.05 10.39
C LEU A 11 8.66 15.28 9.63
N VAL A 12 8.55 13.99 9.86
CA VAL A 12 7.32 13.24 9.58
C VAL A 12 6.54 13.13 10.88
N VAL A 13 5.22 13.31 10.82
CA VAL A 13 4.31 12.95 11.91
C VAL A 13 3.37 11.88 11.40
N ASP A 14 3.34 10.73 12.09
CA ASP A 14 2.55 9.58 11.65
C ASP A 14 1.90 8.85 12.84
N ASP A 15 0.70 8.32 12.60
CA ASP A 15 -0.16 7.71 13.61
C ASP A 15 0.02 6.17 13.72
N TYR A 16 0.77 5.58 12.80
CA TYR A 16 0.95 4.13 12.70
C TYR A 16 2.40 3.67 12.71
N PHE A 17 3.31 4.48 12.16
CA PHE A 17 4.73 4.16 12.16
C PHE A 17 5.28 4.20 13.60
N PRO A 18 6.13 3.26 14.04
CA PRO A 18 6.92 2.31 13.25
C PRO A 18 6.37 0.87 13.21
N ASN A 19 5.07 0.68 13.05
CA ASN A 19 4.48 -0.65 12.95
C ASN A 19 4.95 -1.39 11.68
N LEU A 20 5.64 -2.52 11.85
CA LEU A 20 6.21 -3.31 10.75
C LEU A 20 5.18 -3.93 9.80
N LEU A 21 3.92 -4.01 10.19
CA LEU A 21 2.83 -4.46 9.32
C LEU A 21 2.40 -3.41 8.28
N THR A 22 2.86 -2.16 8.44
CA THR A 22 2.62 -1.09 7.46
C THR A 22 3.82 -0.92 6.53
N GLY A 23 4.12 -1.93 5.73
CA GLY A 23 5.35 -2.05 4.95
C GLY A 23 5.69 -0.82 4.10
N PHE A 24 4.69 -0.14 3.52
CA PHE A 24 4.90 1.07 2.72
C PHE A 24 5.41 2.25 3.56
N ARG A 25 4.88 2.47 4.79
CA ARG A 25 5.38 3.50 5.70
C ARG A 25 6.80 3.18 6.15
N VAL A 26 7.05 1.92 6.50
CA VAL A 26 8.39 1.47 6.88
C VAL A 26 9.39 1.72 5.75
N ALA A 27 9.04 1.37 4.51
CA ALA A 27 9.89 1.59 3.36
C ALA A 27 10.17 3.08 3.10
N GLU A 28 9.12 3.89 3.10
CA GLU A 28 9.17 5.33 2.79
C GLU A 28 9.94 6.09 3.88
N PHE A 29 9.55 5.95 5.14
CA PHE A 29 10.13 6.76 6.22
C PHE A 29 11.54 6.31 6.58
N THR A 30 11.84 5.01 6.54
CA THR A 30 13.22 4.52 6.70
C THR A 30 14.14 5.05 5.60
N HIS A 31 13.67 5.13 4.36
CA HIS A 31 14.43 5.76 3.27
C HIS A 31 14.69 7.24 3.58
N TYR A 32 13.69 7.98 4.00
CA TYR A 32 13.86 9.41 4.34
C TYR A 32 14.84 9.63 5.48
N LEU A 33 14.76 8.83 6.53
CA LEU A 33 15.69 8.89 7.67
C LEU A 33 17.15 8.66 7.25
N ARG A 34 17.39 7.80 6.24
CA ARG A 34 18.73 7.55 5.68
C ARG A 34 19.22 8.66 4.76
N VAL A 35 18.31 9.32 4.04
CA VAL A 35 18.67 10.31 3.00
C VAL A 35 18.79 11.73 3.55
N PHE A 36 18.06 12.05 4.61
CA PHE A 36 18.02 13.39 5.19
C PHE A 36 18.66 13.41 6.59
N PRO A 37 19.93 13.83 6.72
CA PRO A 37 20.58 13.94 8.02
C PRO A 37 19.79 14.84 8.97
N GLY A 38 19.56 14.36 10.19
CA GLY A 38 18.82 15.10 11.22
C GLY A 38 17.30 15.13 11.04
N MET A 39 16.76 14.46 10.02
CA MET A 39 15.31 14.21 9.92
C MET A 39 14.84 13.34 11.09
N ARG A 40 13.60 13.57 11.53
CA ARG A 40 12.96 12.73 12.55
C ARG A 40 11.58 12.27 12.09
N VAL A 41 11.15 11.15 12.65
CA VAL A 41 9.75 10.70 12.59
C VAL A 41 9.19 10.74 14.01
N ALA A 42 8.20 11.59 14.24
CA ALA A 42 7.46 11.67 15.49
C ALA A 42 6.19 10.83 15.37
N SER A 43 6.10 9.79 16.17
CA SER A 43 5.00 8.84 16.16
C SER A 43 3.95 9.14 17.22
N THR A 44 2.68 9.12 16.83
CA THR A 44 1.53 9.15 17.75
C THR A 44 0.92 7.77 17.97
N ALA A 45 1.57 6.69 17.49
CA ALA A 45 1.09 5.32 17.68
C ALA A 45 0.95 4.98 19.18
N PRO A 46 -0.18 4.43 19.63
CA PRO A 46 -0.45 4.19 21.06
C PRO A 46 0.55 3.21 21.69
N ASP A 47 1.01 2.20 20.94
CA ASP A 47 1.96 1.18 21.42
C ASP A 47 3.41 1.48 21.02
N PHE A 48 3.78 2.77 20.95
CA PHE A 48 5.06 3.23 20.42
C PHE A 48 6.25 2.44 20.94
N VAL A 49 6.36 2.20 22.24
CA VAL A 49 7.54 1.54 22.86
C VAL A 49 7.77 0.15 22.27
N ALA A 50 6.72 -0.67 22.19
CA ALA A 50 6.81 -2.02 21.64
C ALA A 50 7.07 -2.01 20.13
N LEU A 51 6.38 -1.13 19.40
CA LEU A 51 6.56 -0.97 17.95
C LEU A 51 7.96 -0.47 17.60
N HIS A 52 8.49 0.49 18.40
CA HIS A 52 9.82 1.02 18.20
C HIS A 52 10.90 -0.02 18.48
N ALA A 53 10.75 -0.85 19.51
CA ALA A 53 11.69 -1.94 19.79
C ALA A 53 11.77 -2.92 18.62
N ALA A 54 10.63 -3.38 18.12
CA ALA A 54 10.57 -4.27 16.94
C ALA A 54 11.15 -3.63 15.66
N TYR A 55 10.95 -2.31 15.50
CA TYR A 55 11.53 -1.57 14.38
C TYR A 55 13.06 -1.44 14.53
N ALA A 56 13.55 -1.13 15.73
CA ALA A 56 14.97 -0.96 16.02
C ALA A 56 15.78 -2.24 15.78
N ASP A 57 15.21 -3.40 16.07
CA ASP A 57 15.83 -4.70 15.77
C ASP A 57 16.13 -4.89 14.27
N ARG A 58 15.36 -4.25 13.40
CA ARG A 58 15.48 -4.38 11.92
C ARG A 58 16.15 -3.18 11.26
N HIS A 59 16.14 -2.02 11.92
CA HIS A 59 16.59 -0.72 11.38
C HIS A 59 17.39 0.08 12.40
N ALA A 60 18.35 -0.57 13.07
CA ALA A 60 19.16 0.02 14.14
C ALA A 60 19.92 1.29 13.69
N ASP A 61 20.26 1.38 12.39
CA ASP A 61 20.97 2.51 11.79
C ASP A 61 20.21 3.84 11.86
N VAL A 62 18.87 3.80 11.94
CA VAL A 62 18.00 4.99 11.92
C VAL A 62 17.01 5.04 13.08
N ALA A 63 16.94 4.01 13.90
CA ALA A 63 15.94 3.90 14.98
C ALA A 63 15.96 5.08 15.96
N ALA A 64 17.13 5.61 16.29
CA ALA A 64 17.28 6.76 17.20
C ALA A 64 16.61 8.06 16.68
N GLN A 65 16.30 8.14 15.38
CA GLN A 65 15.60 9.28 14.77
C GLN A 65 14.07 9.14 14.83
N VAL A 66 13.56 7.98 15.28
CA VAL A 66 12.15 7.69 15.49
C VAL A 66 11.82 7.92 16.96
N VAL A 67 10.96 8.91 17.23
CA VAL A 67 10.67 9.37 18.59
C VAL A 67 9.16 9.39 18.84
N PRO A 68 8.72 9.29 20.11
CA PRO A 68 7.33 9.58 20.42
C PRO A 68 7.05 11.06 20.11
N TRP A 69 5.84 11.34 19.62
CA TRP A 69 5.44 12.72 19.41
C TRP A 69 5.32 13.48 20.74
N SER A 70 5.73 14.74 20.71
CA SER A 70 5.55 15.69 21.81
C SER A 70 5.29 17.10 21.25
N PRO A 71 4.74 18.04 22.03
CA PRO A 71 4.55 19.42 21.59
C PRO A 71 5.87 20.09 21.12
N ASP A 72 7.01 19.68 21.65
CA ASP A 72 8.31 20.18 21.23
C ASP A 72 8.75 19.68 19.83
N SER A 73 8.07 18.67 19.28
CA SER A 73 8.40 18.15 17.96
C SER A 73 8.27 19.22 16.86
N PHE A 74 7.29 20.13 16.97
CA PHE A 74 7.13 21.23 16.02
C PHE A 74 8.08 22.41 16.25
N ARG A 75 8.59 22.61 17.46
CA ARG A 75 9.48 23.76 17.76
C ARG A 75 10.78 23.74 16.98
N THR A 76 11.23 22.58 16.57
CA THR A 76 12.47 22.38 15.80
C THR A 76 12.22 22.02 14.35
N ALA A 77 10.96 21.83 13.94
CA ALA A 77 10.59 21.48 12.59
C ALA A 77 10.61 22.73 11.68
N ARG A 78 11.30 22.64 10.54
CA ARG A 78 11.25 23.62 9.47
C ARG A 78 10.22 23.28 8.42
N ALA A 79 9.94 22.01 8.27
CA ALA A 79 8.95 21.50 7.34
C ALA A 79 8.44 20.13 7.77
N VAL A 80 7.18 19.81 7.43
CA VAL A 80 6.51 18.59 7.85
C VAL A 80 5.99 17.81 6.64
N SER A 81 6.13 16.48 6.71
CA SER A 81 5.47 15.55 5.79
C SER A 81 4.45 14.71 6.54
N LEU A 82 3.25 14.57 5.97
CA LEU A 82 2.13 13.84 6.54
C LEU A 82 1.62 12.79 5.56
N THR A 83 1.00 11.77 6.09
CA THR A 83 0.39 10.70 5.28
C THR A 83 -1.07 10.50 5.70
N PHE A 84 -1.96 10.37 4.74
CA PHE A 84 -3.42 10.29 4.88
C PHE A 84 -4.12 11.59 5.31
N LEU A 85 -5.38 11.68 4.89
CA LEU A 85 -6.20 12.86 5.14
C LEU A 85 -6.49 13.12 6.62
N ASN A 86 -6.81 12.08 7.39
CA ASN A 86 -7.08 12.23 8.82
C ASN A 86 -5.88 12.79 9.57
N ASN A 87 -4.68 12.31 9.26
CA ASN A 87 -3.45 12.80 9.88
C ASN A 87 -3.17 14.25 9.47
N ALA A 88 -3.28 14.59 8.17
CA ALA A 88 -3.13 15.97 7.70
C ALA A 88 -4.18 16.92 8.33
N TYR A 89 -5.43 16.49 8.42
CA TYR A 89 -6.50 17.28 9.04
C TYR A 89 -6.29 17.47 10.54
N HIS A 90 -5.75 16.47 11.24
CA HIS A 90 -5.45 16.58 12.66
C HIS A 90 -4.42 17.66 12.97
N TRP A 91 -3.41 17.82 12.11
CA TRP A 91 -2.28 18.69 12.36
C TRP A 91 -2.34 20.05 11.65
N VAL A 92 -3.25 20.26 10.69
CA VAL A 92 -3.26 21.47 9.85
C VAL A 92 -3.37 22.76 10.65
N ASP A 93 -4.18 22.83 11.70
CA ASP A 93 -4.37 24.04 12.50
C ASP A 93 -3.12 24.37 13.33
N GLU A 94 -2.41 23.34 13.80
CA GLU A 94 -1.16 23.49 14.54
C GLU A 94 -0.03 23.94 13.61
N LEU A 95 0.05 23.38 12.41
CA LEU A 95 1.04 23.77 11.39
C LEU A 95 0.80 25.23 10.93
N ASP A 96 -0.44 25.61 10.73
CA ASP A 96 -0.80 26.99 10.40
C ASP A 96 -0.40 27.98 11.51
N ARG A 97 -0.67 27.64 12.77
CA ARG A 97 -0.33 28.45 13.93
C ARG A 97 1.17 28.66 14.11
N HIS A 98 1.97 27.62 13.82
CA HIS A 98 3.43 27.68 13.89
C HIS A 98 4.11 28.18 12.61
N GLY A 99 3.34 28.42 11.54
CA GLY A 99 3.89 28.85 10.24
C GLY A 99 4.80 27.80 9.58
N ILE A 100 4.51 26.49 9.83
CA ILE A 100 5.36 25.39 9.36
C ILE A 100 4.84 24.88 8.00
N PRO A 101 5.62 25.01 6.92
CA PRO A 101 5.23 24.46 5.63
C PRO A 101 5.16 22.94 5.65
N PHE A 102 4.19 22.39 4.92
CA PHE A 102 4.01 20.96 4.87
C PHE A 102 3.57 20.45 3.49
N VAL A 103 3.77 19.16 3.30
CA VAL A 103 3.22 18.36 2.21
C VAL A 103 2.49 17.15 2.79
N PHE A 104 1.53 16.59 2.06
CA PHE A 104 0.95 15.32 2.48
C PHE A 104 0.67 14.40 1.31
N THR A 105 0.73 13.10 1.58
CA THR A 105 0.35 12.04 0.64
C THR A 105 -1.08 11.64 0.88
N LEU A 106 -1.93 11.81 -0.15
CA LEU A 106 -3.35 11.46 -0.12
C LEU A 106 -3.53 10.06 -0.72
N TYR A 107 -3.57 9.08 0.17
CA TYR A 107 -3.93 7.70 -0.15
C TYR A 107 -5.45 7.50 -0.04
N PRO A 108 -6.03 6.52 -0.76
CA PRO A 108 -7.35 5.98 -0.46
C PRO A 108 -7.44 5.52 0.99
N GLY A 109 -8.59 5.70 1.61
CA GLY A 109 -8.76 5.43 3.04
C GLY A 109 -8.12 6.49 3.94
N GLY A 110 -7.90 6.17 5.23
CA GLY A 110 -7.35 7.13 6.19
C GLY A 110 -8.13 8.45 6.26
N GLY A 111 -9.46 8.37 6.10
CA GLY A 111 -10.38 9.50 6.10
C GLY A 111 -10.66 10.12 4.72
N PHE A 112 -10.05 9.61 3.65
CA PHE A 112 -10.37 10.04 2.29
C PHE A 112 -11.35 9.06 1.64
N GLU A 113 -12.55 9.54 1.36
CA GLU A 113 -13.64 8.83 0.72
C GLU A 113 -14.27 9.72 -0.37
N LEU A 114 -14.68 9.10 -1.50
CA LEU A 114 -15.14 9.82 -2.68
C LEU A 114 -16.54 10.40 -2.48
N GLY A 115 -16.66 11.73 -2.50
CA GLY A 115 -17.96 12.40 -2.39
C GLY A 115 -18.57 12.41 -0.98
N GLU A 116 -17.92 11.79 0.02
CA GLU A 116 -18.38 11.83 1.40
C GLU A 116 -18.22 13.24 1.98
N ALA A 117 -19.27 13.79 2.58
CA ALA A 117 -19.33 15.20 2.98
C ALA A 117 -18.26 15.56 4.03
N ARG A 118 -18.02 14.70 5.03
CA ARG A 118 -17.01 14.94 6.07
C ARG A 118 -15.60 14.80 5.54
N SER A 119 -15.35 13.82 4.68
CA SER A 119 -14.09 13.64 3.99
C SER A 119 -13.75 14.86 3.15
N MET A 120 -14.71 15.33 2.34
CA MET A 120 -14.55 16.51 1.50
C MET A 120 -14.37 17.79 2.33
N ALA A 121 -15.03 17.93 3.49
CA ALA A 121 -14.82 19.06 4.38
C ALA A 121 -13.42 19.07 4.98
N LYS A 122 -12.91 17.91 5.44
CA LYS A 122 -11.51 17.75 5.91
C LYS A 122 -10.53 18.11 4.81
N LEU A 123 -10.72 17.55 3.61
CA LEU A 123 -9.86 17.81 2.45
C LEU A 123 -9.81 19.30 2.11
N LYS A 124 -10.96 19.97 2.02
CA LYS A 124 -11.04 21.42 1.77
C LYS A 124 -10.33 22.22 2.87
N ARG A 125 -10.45 21.85 4.15
CA ARG A 125 -9.74 22.51 5.25
C ARG A 125 -8.22 22.39 5.07
N VAL A 126 -7.71 21.18 4.76
CA VAL A 126 -6.27 20.98 4.54
C VAL A 126 -5.78 21.76 3.32
N LEU A 127 -6.53 21.72 2.21
CA LEU A 127 -6.18 22.43 0.97
C LEU A 127 -6.23 23.97 1.10
N ALA A 128 -7.01 24.50 2.05
CA ALA A 128 -7.10 25.93 2.34
C ALA A 128 -5.94 26.45 3.22
N SER A 129 -5.08 25.57 3.75
CA SER A 129 -3.95 25.98 4.58
C SER A 129 -2.94 26.81 3.79
N PRO A 130 -2.52 27.99 4.29
CA PRO A 130 -1.46 28.80 3.68
C PRO A 130 -0.09 28.12 3.80
N MET A 131 0.04 27.12 4.66
CA MET A 131 1.28 26.35 4.87
C MET A 131 1.42 25.15 3.96
N LEU A 132 0.33 24.69 3.32
CA LEU A 132 0.42 23.60 2.36
C LEU A 132 1.25 23.99 1.14
N ARG A 133 2.18 23.12 0.74
CA ARG A 133 3.07 23.36 -0.41
C ARG A 133 2.83 22.43 -1.58
N SER A 134 2.41 21.20 -1.33
CA SER A 134 2.08 20.22 -2.38
C SER A 134 1.28 19.05 -1.81
N VAL A 135 0.57 18.36 -2.70
CA VAL A 135 -0.11 17.09 -2.40
C VAL A 135 0.49 16.01 -3.29
N VAL A 136 0.81 14.84 -2.71
CA VAL A 136 1.11 13.64 -3.47
C VAL A 136 -0.18 12.86 -3.64
N ALA A 137 -0.66 12.72 -4.87
CA ALA A 137 -1.85 11.94 -5.22
C ALA A 137 -1.43 10.56 -5.75
N THR A 138 -2.05 9.50 -5.25
CA THR A 138 -1.60 8.14 -5.50
C THR A 138 -2.52 7.33 -6.41
N GLN A 139 -3.63 7.92 -6.82
CA GLN A 139 -4.61 7.30 -7.72
C GLN A 139 -5.18 8.32 -8.71
N PRO A 140 -5.51 7.94 -9.95
CA PRO A 140 -6.13 8.83 -10.93
C PRO A 140 -7.38 9.52 -10.42
N VAL A 141 -8.29 8.80 -9.76
CA VAL A 141 -9.51 9.37 -9.18
C VAL A 141 -9.21 10.41 -8.09
N THR A 142 -8.08 10.28 -7.38
CA THR A 142 -7.62 11.29 -6.41
C THR A 142 -7.20 12.57 -7.14
N VAL A 143 -6.47 12.45 -8.24
CA VAL A 143 -6.08 13.60 -9.08
C VAL A 143 -7.32 14.31 -9.64
N GLU A 144 -8.28 13.54 -10.15
CA GLU A 144 -9.56 14.07 -10.66
C GLU A 144 -10.34 14.81 -9.57
N THR A 145 -10.35 14.27 -8.33
CA THR A 145 -11.00 14.92 -7.18
C THR A 145 -10.28 16.22 -6.76
N LEU A 146 -8.96 16.25 -6.81
CA LEU A 146 -8.15 17.41 -6.44
C LEU A 146 -8.20 18.52 -7.49
N SER A 147 -8.26 18.17 -8.77
CA SER A 147 -8.15 19.12 -9.90
C SER A 147 -9.02 20.38 -9.78
N PRO A 148 -10.31 20.33 -9.40
CA PRO A 148 -11.16 21.52 -9.29
C PRO A 148 -10.93 22.34 -8.02
N ILE A 149 -10.27 21.80 -6.98
CA ILE A 149 -10.24 22.41 -5.64
C ILE A 149 -8.82 22.65 -5.08
N CYS A 150 -7.80 21.98 -5.63
CA CYS A 150 -6.41 22.13 -5.19
C CYS A 150 -5.72 23.26 -5.94
N ARG A 151 -5.06 24.17 -5.22
CA ARG A 151 -4.34 25.33 -5.77
C ARG A 151 -2.83 25.19 -5.68
N VAL A 152 -2.33 24.20 -4.95
CA VAL A 152 -0.91 23.88 -4.88
C VAL A 152 -0.56 22.79 -5.89
N PRO A 153 0.72 22.64 -6.27
CA PRO A 153 1.15 21.56 -7.14
C PRO A 153 0.74 20.19 -6.62
N VAL A 154 0.24 19.35 -7.51
CA VAL A 154 -0.09 17.93 -7.22
C VAL A 154 0.94 17.06 -7.92
N LEU A 155 1.65 16.24 -7.14
CA LEU A 155 2.56 15.23 -7.64
C LEU A 155 1.81 13.91 -7.76
N GLU A 156 1.56 13.46 -8.98
CA GLU A 156 0.94 12.16 -9.22
C GLU A 156 2.01 11.07 -9.20
N LEU A 157 1.84 10.09 -8.31
CA LEU A 157 2.69 8.90 -8.22
C LEU A 157 1.80 7.67 -8.00
N PRO A 158 1.88 6.64 -8.86
CA PRO A 158 0.98 5.50 -8.76
C PRO A 158 1.19 4.71 -7.45
N GLY A 159 0.11 4.44 -6.75
CA GLY A 159 0.05 3.55 -5.59
C GLY A 159 0.93 3.98 -4.40
N LEU A 160 1.76 3.09 -3.91
CA LEU A 160 2.49 3.23 -2.65
C LEU A 160 3.99 2.93 -2.80
N VAL A 161 4.78 3.36 -1.81
CA VAL A 161 6.20 3.00 -1.74
C VAL A 161 6.34 1.54 -1.35
N ILE A 162 7.14 0.80 -2.10
CA ILE A 162 7.39 -0.63 -1.87
C ILE A 162 8.74 -0.82 -1.18
N SER A 163 8.80 -1.76 -0.25
CA SER A 163 10.07 -2.14 0.38
C SER A 163 11.09 -2.60 -0.66
N PRO A 164 12.34 -2.12 -0.60
CA PRO A 164 13.43 -2.60 -1.46
C PRO A 164 13.63 -4.12 -1.37
N ALA A 165 13.20 -4.76 -0.30
CA ALA A 165 13.25 -6.21 -0.15
C ALA A 165 12.55 -6.96 -1.29
N TYR A 166 11.46 -6.42 -1.85
CA TYR A 166 10.76 -7.01 -2.98
C TYR A 166 11.52 -6.89 -4.31
N LEU A 167 12.49 -6.00 -4.38
CA LEU A 167 13.31 -5.76 -5.58
C LEU A 167 14.64 -6.55 -5.56
N ALA A 168 14.93 -7.27 -4.47
CA ALA A 168 16.13 -8.06 -4.33
C ALA A 168 16.10 -9.28 -5.28
N ALA A 169 17.21 -9.49 -5.99
CA ALA A 169 17.35 -10.56 -6.99
C ALA A 169 17.66 -11.95 -6.38
N ASP A 170 17.74 -12.06 -5.07
CA ASP A 170 18.20 -13.24 -4.34
C ASP A 170 17.18 -14.39 -4.26
N ALA A 171 15.92 -14.14 -4.64
CA ALA A 171 14.90 -15.17 -4.65
C ALA A 171 14.08 -15.10 -5.95
N VAL A 172 14.05 -16.22 -6.63
CA VAL A 172 13.24 -16.41 -7.84
C VAL A 172 12.05 -17.29 -7.46
N ARG A 173 10.85 -16.87 -7.88
CA ARG A 173 9.66 -17.69 -7.74
C ARG A 173 9.86 -19.04 -8.44
N ARG A 174 9.56 -20.13 -7.74
CA ARG A 174 9.58 -21.46 -8.34
C ARG A 174 8.24 -21.75 -9.00
N PRO A 175 8.21 -22.02 -10.32
CA PRO A 175 6.99 -22.48 -10.96
C PRO A 175 6.51 -23.79 -10.32
N PRO A 176 5.20 -24.10 -10.41
CA PRO A 176 4.72 -25.43 -9.97
C PRO A 176 5.48 -26.55 -10.69
N ALA A 177 5.78 -27.62 -9.98
CA ALA A 177 6.36 -28.80 -10.62
C ALA A 177 5.35 -29.47 -11.56
N ALA A 178 5.83 -30.29 -12.48
CA ALA A 178 4.95 -31.02 -13.40
C ALA A 178 3.93 -31.88 -12.62
N GLY A 179 2.64 -31.65 -12.85
CA GLY A 179 1.53 -32.29 -12.13
C GLY A 179 1.08 -31.58 -10.85
N GLU A 180 1.82 -30.60 -10.35
CA GLU A 180 1.34 -29.71 -9.31
C GLU A 180 0.36 -28.67 -9.90
N GLY A 181 -0.71 -28.38 -9.16
CA GLY A 181 -1.64 -27.33 -9.51
C GLY A 181 -1.15 -25.96 -9.04
N LEU A 182 -1.81 -24.91 -9.54
CA LEU A 182 -1.51 -23.54 -9.12
C LEU A 182 -1.75 -23.33 -7.63
N ARG A 183 -0.89 -22.51 -7.03
CA ARG A 183 -0.99 -21.97 -5.68
C ARG A 183 -1.60 -20.58 -5.77
N ILE A 184 -2.81 -20.42 -5.28
CA ILE A 184 -3.62 -19.22 -5.42
C ILE A 184 -3.76 -18.58 -4.06
N CYS A 185 -3.46 -17.30 -3.95
CA CYS A 185 -3.58 -16.59 -2.68
C CYS A 185 -4.51 -15.39 -2.73
N PHE A 186 -5.01 -15.05 -1.55
CA PHE A 186 -5.67 -13.81 -1.20
C PHE A 186 -4.86 -13.14 -0.09
N ALA A 187 -4.58 -11.85 -0.21
CA ALA A 187 -3.81 -11.13 0.80
C ALA A 187 -4.40 -9.74 1.02
N ALA A 188 -4.97 -9.51 2.20
CA ALA A 188 -5.57 -8.23 2.59
C ALA A 188 -5.64 -8.07 4.10
N TYR A 189 -5.87 -6.83 4.55
CA TYR A 189 -6.28 -6.55 5.91
C TYR A 189 -7.80 -6.41 5.96
N ARG A 190 -8.45 -7.10 6.89
CA ARG A 190 -9.89 -7.09 7.07
C ARG A 190 -10.31 -5.92 7.97
N TYR A 191 -11.19 -5.07 7.45
CA TYR A 191 -11.73 -3.91 8.17
C TYR A 191 -13.20 -4.08 8.56
N ASP A 192 -13.90 -5.05 7.95
CA ASP A 192 -15.32 -5.30 8.13
C ASP A 192 -15.61 -6.76 8.47
N ALA A 193 -16.80 -7.01 9.00
CA ALA A 193 -17.26 -8.37 9.27
C ALA A 193 -17.33 -9.17 7.96
N GLY A 194 -16.62 -10.30 7.90
CA GLY A 194 -16.57 -11.17 6.73
C GLY A 194 -15.69 -10.68 5.59
N GLY A 195 -15.01 -9.52 5.69
CA GLY A 195 -14.05 -9.04 4.68
C GLY A 195 -14.67 -8.73 3.32
N ARG A 196 -15.92 -8.25 3.29
CA ARG A 196 -16.67 -8.00 2.05
C ARG A 196 -16.04 -6.93 1.18
N SER A 197 -15.55 -5.84 1.79
CA SER A 197 -14.88 -4.77 1.07
C SER A 197 -13.63 -5.24 0.32
N LYS A 198 -13.02 -6.32 0.76
CA LYS A 198 -11.85 -6.94 0.12
C LYS A 198 -12.20 -8.06 -0.86
N GLY A 199 -13.49 -8.41 -0.98
CA GLY A 199 -13.95 -9.50 -1.83
C GLY A 199 -13.59 -10.89 -1.29
N TYR A 200 -13.44 -11.01 0.06
CA TYR A 200 -13.10 -12.30 0.67
C TYR A 200 -14.19 -13.37 0.43
N PRO A 201 -15.50 -13.08 0.55
CA PRO A 201 -16.56 -14.03 0.19
C PRO A 201 -16.45 -14.54 -1.25
N GLU A 202 -16.14 -13.65 -2.20
CA GLU A 202 -15.98 -13.94 -3.63
C GLU A 202 -14.78 -14.85 -3.87
N PHE A 203 -13.66 -14.60 -3.17
CA PHE A 203 -12.50 -15.48 -3.20
C PHE A 203 -12.82 -16.86 -2.66
N ILE A 204 -13.51 -16.97 -1.52
CA ILE A 204 -13.91 -18.27 -0.94
C ILE A 204 -14.88 -19.03 -1.84
N ALA A 205 -15.86 -18.34 -2.44
CA ALA A 205 -16.79 -18.94 -3.40
C ALA A 205 -16.05 -19.47 -4.64
N ALA A 206 -15.12 -18.67 -5.19
CA ALA A 206 -14.31 -19.10 -6.33
C ALA A 206 -13.39 -20.29 -5.96
N ALA A 207 -12.71 -20.23 -4.83
CA ALA A 207 -11.83 -21.29 -4.34
C ALA A 207 -12.62 -22.60 -4.13
N SER A 208 -13.83 -22.50 -3.56
CA SER A 208 -14.73 -23.65 -3.35
C SER A 208 -15.10 -24.33 -4.67
N GLU A 209 -15.53 -23.56 -5.66
CA GLU A 209 -15.92 -24.11 -6.96
C GLU A 209 -14.73 -24.72 -7.71
N LEU A 210 -13.59 -24.05 -7.69
CA LEU A 210 -12.37 -24.53 -8.34
C LEU A 210 -11.78 -25.75 -7.65
N ALA A 211 -11.92 -25.89 -6.33
CA ALA A 211 -11.51 -27.07 -5.60
C ALA A 211 -12.33 -28.31 -6.00
N ARG A 212 -13.59 -28.17 -6.48
CA ARG A 212 -14.36 -29.27 -7.04
C ARG A 212 -13.89 -29.67 -8.44
N ARG A 213 -13.52 -28.67 -9.26
CA ARG A 213 -13.14 -28.90 -10.67
C ARG A 213 -11.72 -29.42 -10.81
N HIS A 214 -10.80 -28.96 -9.96
CA HIS A 214 -9.37 -29.21 -10.04
C HIS A 214 -8.82 -29.78 -8.72
N GLY A 215 -8.41 -31.03 -8.73
CA GLY A 215 -7.98 -31.76 -7.53
C GLY A 215 -6.64 -31.30 -6.94
N ASN A 216 -5.83 -30.58 -7.72
CA ASN A 216 -4.44 -30.24 -7.39
C ASN A 216 -4.24 -28.75 -6.99
N LEU A 217 -5.26 -27.88 -7.10
CA LEU A 217 -5.15 -26.49 -6.66
C LEU A 217 -4.97 -26.37 -5.15
N ARG A 218 -4.22 -25.34 -4.73
CA ARG A 218 -4.03 -24.94 -3.33
C ARG A 218 -4.37 -23.49 -3.15
N PHE A 219 -4.96 -23.15 -2.00
CA PHE A 219 -5.41 -21.80 -1.67
C PHE A 219 -4.78 -21.36 -0.35
N ALA A 220 -4.42 -20.09 -0.25
CA ALA A 220 -3.85 -19.51 0.95
C ALA A 220 -4.39 -18.09 1.19
N VAL A 221 -4.61 -17.76 2.45
CA VAL A 221 -5.07 -16.43 2.88
C VAL A 221 -4.03 -15.82 3.82
N ALA A 222 -3.51 -14.64 3.47
CA ALA A 222 -2.65 -13.83 4.30
C ALA A 222 -3.42 -12.59 4.81
N GLY A 223 -3.16 -12.20 6.06
CA GLY A 223 -3.85 -11.10 6.72
C GLY A 223 -4.59 -11.56 7.97
N ASN A 224 -5.39 -10.68 8.55
CA ASN A 224 -6.14 -10.93 9.79
C ASN A 224 -7.47 -11.67 9.52
N PHE A 225 -7.41 -12.70 8.68
CA PHE A 225 -8.52 -13.59 8.35
C PHE A 225 -8.36 -14.96 9.01
N SER A 226 -9.48 -15.60 9.29
CA SER A 226 -9.58 -16.93 9.86
C SER A 226 -10.75 -17.72 9.25
N ALA A 227 -10.80 -19.02 9.53
CA ALA A 227 -11.90 -19.88 9.08
C ALA A 227 -13.27 -19.48 9.66
N SER A 228 -13.31 -18.69 10.74
CA SER A 228 -14.56 -18.23 11.35
C SER A 228 -15.17 -16.98 10.70
N ASP A 229 -14.41 -16.29 9.83
CA ASP A 229 -14.87 -15.02 9.24
C ASP A 229 -15.86 -15.23 8.10
N TRP A 230 -15.85 -16.40 7.46
CA TRP A 230 -16.78 -16.79 6.40
C TRP A 230 -16.93 -18.31 6.37
N PRO A 231 -18.12 -18.87 6.04
CA PRO A 231 -18.32 -20.30 5.95
C PRO A 231 -17.36 -20.97 4.95
N ILE A 232 -16.56 -21.93 5.43
CA ILE A 232 -15.63 -22.70 4.60
C ILE A 232 -16.23 -24.08 4.34
N PRO A 233 -16.53 -24.44 3.08
CA PRO A 233 -17.02 -25.78 2.75
C PRO A 233 -16.00 -26.89 3.07
N ASP A 234 -16.45 -28.06 3.54
CA ASP A 234 -15.61 -29.18 3.95
C ASP A 234 -14.63 -29.65 2.88
N HIS A 235 -15.03 -29.64 1.60
CA HIS A 235 -14.17 -30.04 0.50
C HIS A 235 -13.07 -29.01 0.17
N LEU A 236 -13.23 -27.74 0.57
CA LEU A 236 -12.22 -26.69 0.42
C LEU A 236 -11.22 -26.71 1.60
N ALA A 237 -11.69 -26.97 2.82
CA ALA A 237 -10.90 -26.86 4.05
C ALA A 237 -9.50 -27.54 3.98
N PRO A 238 -9.33 -28.76 3.44
CA PRO A 238 -8.01 -29.39 3.35
C PRO A 238 -7.05 -28.75 2.35
N ARG A 239 -7.51 -27.79 1.55
CA ARG A 239 -6.74 -27.10 0.49
C ARG A 239 -6.59 -25.61 0.73
N LEU A 240 -7.17 -25.09 1.81
CA LEU A 240 -7.14 -23.68 2.20
C LEU A 240 -6.32 -23.53 3.48
N SER A 241 -5.32 -22.65 3.44
CA SER A 241 -4.50 -22.32 4.60
C SER A 241 -4.63 -20.85 4.97
N PHE A 242 -4.53 -20.56 6.27
CA PHE A 242 -4.49 -19.21 6.83
C PHE A 242 -3.12 -18.99 7.46
N VAL A 243 -2.39 -17.97 7.03
CA VAL A 243 -1.02 -17.70 7.50
C VAL A 243 -0.94 -16.51 8.46
N GLY A 244 -2.06 -15.80 8.68
CA GLY A 244 -2.11 -14.63 9.53
C GLY A 244 -1.47 -13.38 8.89
N PRO A 245 -1.38 -12.27 9.63
CA PRO A 245 -0.71 -11.06 9.19
C PRO A 245 0.81 -11.26 9.19
N LEU A 246 1.46 -10.91 8.09
CA LEU A 246 2.90 -11.13 7.86
C LEU A 246 3.61 -9.78 7.68
N PRO A 247 4.71 -9.52 8.39
CA PRO A 247 5.63 -8.43 8.06
C PRO A 247 6.28 -8.62 6.68
N THR A 248 6.90 -7.56 6.16
CA THR A 248 7.39 -7.48 4.77
C THR A 248 8.23 -8.69 4.30
N GLN A 249 9.17 -9.15 5.10
CA GLN A 249 10.07 -10.25 4.69
C GLN A 249 9.32 -11.57 4.60
N GLU A 250 8.52 -11.87 5.60
CA GLU A 250 7.69 -13.07 5.69
C GLU A 250 6.60 -13.06 4.59
N LEU A 251 6.01 -11.88 4.32
CA LEU A 251 5.02 -11.71 3.24
C LEU A 251 5.68 -11.92 1.86
N ARG A 252 6.91 -11.42 1.66
CA ARG A 252 7.69 -11.70 0.46
C ARG A 252 7.92 -13.21 0.28
N GLN A 253 8.36 -13.91 1.33
CA GLN A 253 8.55 -15.37 1.27
C GLN A 253 7.25 -16.11 0.95
N PHE A 254 6.14 -15.67 1.54
CA PHE A 254 4.82 -16.19 1.21
C PHE A 254 4.49 -16.01 -0.28
N PHE A 255 4.67 -14.81 -0.86
CA PHE A 255 4.39 -14.55 -2.27
C PHE A 255 5.30 -15.34 -3.22
N LEU A 256 6.58 -15.55 -2.89
CA LEU A 256 7.48 -16.39 -3.68
C LEU A 256 7.01 -17.85 -3.79
N GLY A 257 6.17 -18.27 -2.86
CA GLY A 257 5.50 -19.57 -2.88
C GLY A 257 4.15 -19.60 -3.61
N GLN A 258 3.68 -18.49 -4.20
CA GLN A 258 2.37 -18.40 -4.86
C GLN A 258 2.50 -18.23 -6.37
N ASP A 259 1.44 -18.55 -7.11
CA ASP A 259 1.38 -18.43 -8.56
C ASP A 259 0.43 -17.32 -9.01
N VAL A 260 -0.68 -17.15 -8.28
CA VAL A 260 -1.72 -16.16 -8.58
C VAL A 260 -2.18 -15.50 -7.29
N ILE A 261 -2.29 -14.18 -7.29
CA ILE A 261 -3.02 -13.42 -6.25
C ILE A 261 -4.37 -12.97 -6.80
N VAL A 262 -5.40 -13.10 -5.98
CA VAL A 262 -6.77 -12.67 -6.30
C VAL A 262 -7.19 -11.59 -5.33
N ALA A 263 -7.61 -10.43 -5.84
CA ALA A 263 -8.06 -9.28 -5.06
C ALA A 263 -9.32 -8.65 -5.68
N PRO A 264 -10.50 -9.29 -5.53
CA PRO A 264 -11.77 -8.81 -6.09
C PRO A 264 -12.38 -7.77 -5.15
N THR A 265 -11.63 -6.71 -4.88
CA THR A 265 -11.99 -5.64 -3.97
C THR A 265 -13.22 -4.89 -4.46
N MET A 266 -14.17 -4.66 -3.56
CA MET A 266 -15.42 -3.95 -3.84
C MET A 266 -15.32 -2.51 -3.35
N ARG A 267 -15.62 -1.55 -4.23
CA ARG A 267 -15.81 -0.16 -3.84
C ARG A 267 -17.12 0.01 -3.08
N PHE A 268 -17.16 0.98 -2.17
CA PHE A 268 -18.38 1.45 -1.52
C PHE A 268 -19.13 0.38 -0.69
N ALA A 269 -18.44 -0.71 -0.33
CA ALA A 269 -19.06 -1.82 0.38
C ALA A 269 -19.25 -1.58 1.88
N LEU A 270 -18.47 -0.67 2.49
CA LEU A 270 -18.52 -0.34 3.92
C LEU A 270 -19.39 0.87 4.22
N THR A 271 -19.04 2.01 3.64
CA THR A 271 -19.66 3.32 3.95
C THR A 271 -20.45 3.88 2.78
N GLY A 272 -20.36 3.27 1.60
CA GLY A 272 -20.96 3.77 0.37
C GLY A 272 -20.10 4.77 -0.39
N THR A 273 -18.89 5.10 0.11
CA THR A 273 -18.01 6.13 -0.44
C THR A 273 -16.53 5.77 -0.37
N GLU A 274 -16.17 4.73 0.39
CA GLU A 274 -14.79 4.24 0.50
C GLU A 274 -14.34 3.52 -0.77
N PHE A 275 -13.02 3.51 -0.98
CA PHE A 275 -12.41 2.80 -2.09
C PHE A 275 -10.95 2.40 -1.75
N ASP A 276 -10.46 1.40 -2.44
CA ASP A 276 -9.06 1.01 -2.38
C ASP A 276 -8.25 1.58 -3.56
N GLY A 277 -6.93 1.61 -3.41
CA GLY A 277 -6.02 1.88 -4.53
C GLY A 277 -5.99 0.73 -5.53
N PHE A 278 -5.71 1.05 -6.79
CA PHE A 278 -5.55 0.07 -7.88
C PHE A 278 -4.14 0.11 -8.46
N PRO A 279 -3.48 -1.05 -8.62
CA PRO A 279 -3.76 -2.29 -7.90
C PRO A 279 -3.57 -2.11 -6.39
N THR A 280 -4.17 -2.99 -5.56
CA THR A 280 -3.96 -2.93 -4.12
C THR A 280 -2.49 -3.17 -3.77
N GLY A 281 -2.04 -2.69 -2.60
CA GLY A 281 -0.65 -2.84 -2.18
C GLY A 281 -0.16 -4.30 -2.19
N SER A 282 -0.98 -5.23 -1.72
CA SER A 282 -0.65 -6.67 -1.75
C SER A 282 -0.50 -7.22 -3.17
N CYS A 283 -1.29 -6.73 -4.13
CA CYS A 283 -1.13 -7.08 -5.55
C CYS A 283 0.20 -6.58 -6.11
N VAL A 284 0.58 -5.35 -5.79
CA VAL A 284 1.88 -4.79 -6.20
C VAL A 284 3.04 -5.60 -5.62
N GLU A 285 3.00 -5.91 -4.32
CA GLU A 285 4.02 -6.70 -3.64
C GLU A 285 4.12 -8.13 -4.19
N ALA A 286 2.97 -8.78 -4.44
CA ALA A 286 2.92 -10.10 -5.06
C ALA A 286 3.48 -10.08 -6.50
N SER A 287 3.11 -9.08 -7.29
CA SER A 287 3.62 -8.91 -8.66
C SER A 287 5.14 -8.73 -8.71
N LEU A 288 5.73 -8.00 -7.76
CA LEU A 288 7.18 -7.88 -7.65
C LEU A 288 7.87 -9.23 -7.37
N CYS A 289 7.15 -10.20 -6.79
CA CYS A 289 7.59 -11.58 -6.63
C CYS A 289 7.30 -12.45 -7.87
N GLY A 290 6.75 -11.90 -8.97
CA GLY A 290 6.42 -12.62 -10.19
C GLY A 290 5.10 -13.39 -10.12
N VAL A 291 4.23 -13.08 -9.17
CA VAL A 291 2.89 -13.65 -9.01
C VAL A 291 1.94 -12.97 -9.99
N ALA A 292 1.12 -13.72 -10.70
CA ALA A 292 0.09 -13.19 -11.59
C ALA A 292 -1.03 -12.51 -10.79
N ILE A 293 -1.49 -11.35 -11.24
CA ILE A 293 -2.55 -10.58 -10.57
C ILE A 293 -3.88 -10.82 -11.27
N ILE A 294 -4.92 -11.14 -10.48
CA ILE A 294 -6.32 -11.02 -10.84
C ILE A 294 -6.94 -10.05 -9.83
N CYS A 295 -7.41 -8.88 -10.26
CA CYS A 295 -8.01 -7.91 -9.36
C CYS A 295 -9.10 -7.10 -10.04
N SER A 296 -10.01 -6.51 -9.25
CA SER A 296 -11.05 -5.62 -9.76
C SER A 296 -10.56 -4.19 -9.95
N ASP A 297 -11.17 -3.47 -10.89
CA ASP A 297 -10.94 -2.04 -11.14
C ASP A 297 -12.26 -1.28 -11.39
N GLU A 298 -13.16 -1.29 -10.42
CA GLU A 298 -14.49 -0.69 -10.55
C GLU A 298 -14.47 0.84 -10.80
N LEU A 299 -13.40 1.53 -10.39
CA LEU A 299 -13.22 2.97 -10.62
C LEU A 299 -12.42 3.28 -11.90
N ARG A 300 -12.09 2.25 -12.70
CA ARG A 300 -11.33 2.39 -13.95
C ARG A 300 -10.03 3.19 -13.77
N GLN A 301 -9.26 2.81 -12.76
CA GLN A 301 -8.01 3.48 -12.40
C GLN A 301 -6.80 2.95 -13.16
N ASN A 302 -6.93 1.87 -13.91
CA ASN A 302 -5.85 1.33 -14.72
C ASN A 302 -5.42 2.34 -15.80
N ARG A 303 -4.18 2.85 -15.69
CA ARG A 303 -3.53 3.71 -16.68
C ARG A 303 -2.23 3.12 -17.22
N HIS A 304 -1.77 2.01 -16.65
CA HIS A 304 -0.39 1.60 -16.82
C HIS A 304 -0.21 0.13 -17.21
N TYR A 305 -1.12 -0.76 -16.82
CA TYR A 305 -1.03 -2.18 -17.13
C TYR A 305 -1.84 -2.55 -18.37
N GLU A 306 -1.31 -3.48 -19.17
CA GLU A 306 -2.02 -4.11 -20.26
C GLU A 306 -2.86 -5.26 -19.72
N ASP A 307 -4.20 -5.08 -19.77
CA ASP A 307 -5.16 -6.10 -19.30
C ASP A 307 -5.08 -7.37 -20.14
N GLY A 308 -5.12 -8.52 -19.48
CA GLY A 308 -4.96 -9.85 -20.10
C GLY A 308 -3.51 -10.27 -20.34
N GLU A 309 -2.52 -9.34 -20.25
CA GLU A 309 -1.11 -9.58 -20.55
C GLU A 309 -0.17 -9.30 -19.38
N GLU A 310 -0.42 -8.26 -18.58
CA GLU A 310 0.40 -7.85 -17.44
C GLU A 310 -0.38 -7.97 -16.12
N ILE A 311 -1.70 -7.91 -16.21
CA ILE A 311 -2.69 -8.02 -15.14
C ILE A 311 -3.97 -8.62 -15.73
N MET A 312 -4.83 -9.23 -14.93
CA MET A 312 -6.18 -9.61 -15.33
C MET A 312 -7.18 -8.81 -14.50
N ILE A 313 -7.98 -7.98 -15.17
CA ILE A 313 -8.99 -7.15 -14.51
C ILE A 313 -10.31 -7.91 -14.51
N CYS A 314 -10.81 -8.24 -13.32
CA CYS A 314 -12.07 -8.97 -13.11
C CYS A 314 -13.17 -8.04 -12.60
N GLU A 315 -14.42 -8.44 -12.79
CA GLU A 315 -15.52 -7.91 -12.00
C GLU A 315 -15.40 -8.46 -10.56
N PRO A 316 -15.84 -7.70 -9.52
CA PRO A 316 -15.74 -8.12 -8.13
C PRO A 316 -16.80 -9.17 -7.76
N GLU A 317 -16.92 -10.21 -8.57
CA GLU A 317 -17.88 -11.31 -8.48
C GLU A 317 -17.16 -12.65 -8.59
N ALA A 318 -17.63 -13.63 -7.82
CA ALA A 318 -17.06 -14.97 -7.84
C ALA A 318 -17.03 -15.59 -9.24
N ALA A 319 -18.07 -15.37 -10.05
CA ALA A 319 -18.16 -15.92 -11.41
C ALA A 319 -17.02 -15.42 -12.33
N SER A 320 -16.70 -14.13 -12.26
CA SER A 320 -15.58 -13.54 -13.01
C SER A 320 -14.25 -14.12 -12.57
N VAL A 321 -14.00 -14.19 -11.25
CA VAL A 321 -12.79 -14.79 -10.68
C VAL A 321 -12.65 -16.27 -11.07
N ILE A 322 -13.74 -17.05 -11.02
CA ILE A 322 -13.75 -18.45 -11.43
C ILE A 322 -13.33 -18.59 -12.90
N GLY A 323 -13.87 -17.75 -13.79
CA GLY A 323 -13.56 -17.81 -15.22
C GLY A 323 -12.07 -17.66 -15.49
N PHE A 324 -11.42 -16.65 -14.89
CA PHE A 324 -9.98 -16.43 -15.04
C PHE A 324 -9.13 -17.54 -14.39
N LEU A 325 -9.47 -17.97 -13.19
CA LEU A 325 -8.70 -19.01 -12.51
C LEU A 325 -8.84 -20.38 -13.15
N ASP A 326 -10.02 -20.71 -13.70
CA ASP A 326 -10.26 -21.97 -14.42
C ASP A 326 -9.44 -22.03 -15.72
N ASP A 327 -9.33 -20.91 -16.44
CA ASP A 327 -8.45 -20.78 -17.60
C ASP A 327 -6.97 -20.96 -17.21
N LEU A 328 -6.50 -20.28 -16.17
CA LEU A 328 -5.12 -20.39 -15.69
C LEU A 328 -4.81 -21.80 -15.15
N ALA A 329 -5.78 -22.47 -14.52
CA ALA A 329 -5.61 -23.83 -14.02
C ALA A 329 -5.43 -24.84 -15.16
N ARG A 330 -6.10 -24.62 -16.30
CA ARG A 330 -5.92 -25.42 -17.53
C ARG A 330 -4.65 -25.07 -18.29
N HIS A 331 -4.17 -23.83 -18.15
CA HIS A 331 -3.02 -23.31 -18.86
C HIS A 331 -2.00 -22.67 -17.90
N PRO A 332 -1.32 -23.44 -17.04
CA PRO A 332 -0.42 -22.93 -15.99
C PRO A 332 0.71 -22.05 -16.53
N ASP A 333 1.19 -22.31 -17.75
CA ASP A 333 2.19 -21.48 -18.43
C ASP A 333 1.71 -20.05 -18.68
N ARG A 334 0.40 -19.85 -18.82
CA ARG A 334 -0.19 -18.51 -18.96
C ARG A 334 -0.04 -17.72 -17.66
N ALA A 335 -0.29 -18.36 -16.50
CA ALA A 335 -0.07 -17.72 -15.20
C ALA A 335 1.39 -17.30 -15.02
N LEU A 336 2.35 -18.14 -15.45
CA LEU A 336 3.77 -17.83 -15.38
C LEU A 336 4.15 -16.63 -16.27
N ARG A 337 3.65 -16.61 -17.52
CA ARG A 337 3.88 -15.49 -18.44
C ARG A 337 3.29 -14.19 -17.94
N LEU A 338 2.03 -14.23 -17.47
CA LEU A 338 1.32 -13.08 -16.90
C LEU A 338 2.08 -12.51 -15.69
N GLY A 339 2.47 -13.37 -14.74
CA GLY A 339 3.25 -12.96 -13.58
C GLY A 339 4.58 -12.32 -13.94
N ARG A 340 5.31 -12.88 -14.93
CA ARG A 340 6.59 -12.32 -15.39
C ARG A 340 6.44 -10.96 -16.09
N ARG A 341 5.44 -10.81 -16.95
CA ARG A 341 5.17 -9.53 -17.64
C ARG A 341 4.69 -8.47 -16.65
N GLY A 342 3.77 -8.85 -15.76
CA GLY A 342 3.30 -7.99 -14.68
C GLY A 342 4.45 -7.53 -13.78
N GLN A 343 5.36 -8.43 -13.40
CA GLN A 343 6.55 -8.10 -12.60
C GLN A 343 7.40 -7.00 -13.27
N LEU A 344 7.71 -7.14 -14.56
CA LEU A 344 8.50 -6.16 -15.29
C LEU A 344 7.82 -4.79 -15.34
N ARG A 345 6.49 -4.76 -15.53
CA ARG A 345 5.70 -3.53 -15.48
C ARG A 345 5.71 -2.94 -14.08
N THR A 346 5.47 -3.75 -13.07
CA THR A 346 5.44 -3.31 -11.67
C THR A 346 6.77 -2.75 -11.20
N ILE A 347 7.90 -3.33 -11.60
CA ILE A 347 9.24 -2.78 -11.31
C ILE A 347 9.40 -1.37 -11.90
N LYS A 348 8.91 -1.12 -13.12
CA LYS A 348 8.98 0.21 -13.74
C LYS A 348 8.16 1.24 -12.99
N LEU A 349 6.99 0.87 -12.48
CA LEU A 349 6.04 1.78 -11.82
C LEU A 349 6.37 2.01 -10.34
N TYR A 350 6.82 0.96 -9.64
CA TYR A 350 6.96 0.95 -8.18
C TYR A 350 8.40 0.76 -7.71
N GLY A 351 9.36 0.64 -8.61
CA GLY A 351 10.77 0.57 -8.25
C GLY A 351 11.23 1.82 -7.49
N THR A 352 12.30 1.68 -6.72
CA THR A 352 12.85 2.74 -5.85
C THR A 352 12.99 4.09 -6.55
N ALA A 353 13.50 4.09 -7.78
CA ALA A 353 13.68 5.32 -8.54
C ALA A 353 12.34 6.00 -8.89
N ALA A 354 11.34 5.22 -9.32
CA ALA A 354 10.04 5.75 -9.70
C ALA A 354 9.27 6.33 -8.49
N GLN A 355 9.37 5.70 -7.33
CA GLN A 355 8.60 6.08 -6.15
C GLN A 355 9.34 7.05 -5.23
N LEU A 356 10.61 6.80 -4.92
CA LEU A 356 11.33 7.53 -3.89
C LEU A 356 12.07 8.77 -4.41
N LEU A 357 12.57 8.78 -5.66
CA LEU A 357 13.27 9.96 -6.16
C LEU A 357 12.37 11.21 -6.25
N PRO A 358 11.14 11.14 -6.79
CA PRO A 358 10.25 12.30 -6.82
C PRO A 358 9.87 12.78 -5.42
N ARG A 359 9.57 11.87 -4.50
CA ARG A 359 9.26 12.20 -3.10
C ARG A 359 10.45 12.84 -2.38
N THR A 360 11.65 12.29 -2.58
CA THR A 360 12.88 12.85 -2.01
C THR A 360 13.17 14.25 -2.52
N ARG A 361 12.97 14.51 -3.83
CA ARG A 361 13.08 15.86 -4.41
C ARG A 361 12.06 16.83 -3.81
N LEU A 362 10.81 16.38 -3.68
CA LEU A 362 9.75 17.17 -3.06
C LEU A 362 10.13 17.58 -1.63
N LEU A 363 10.59 16.65 -0.80
CA LEU A 363 10.99 16.94 0.58
C LEU A 363 12.24 17.82 0.65
N ARG A 364 13.20 17.67 -0.26
CA ARG A 364 14.37 18.55 -0.35
C ARG A 364 13.96 19.98 -0.68
N ASN A 365 13.13 20.17 -1.71
CA ASN A 365 12.62 21.50 -2.07
C ASN A 365 11.82 22.13 -0.92
N LEU A 366 11.06 21.33 -0.18
CA LEU A 366 10.33 21.77 0.99
C LEU A 366 11.28 22.23 2.11
N ALA A 367 12.35 21.47 2.40
CA ALA A 367 13.33 21.82 3.42
C ALA A 367 14.11 23.10 3.07
N ASP A 368 14.45 23.27 1.81
CA ASP A 368 15.22 24.40 1.29
C ASP A 368 14.34 25.63 1.05
N ASN A 369 13.04 25.54 1.29
CA ASN A 369 12.02 26.58 1.02
C ASN A 369 12.05 27.06 -0.44
N VAL A 370 12.39 26.20 -1.37
CA VAL A 370 12.40 26.45 -2.82
C VAL A 370 11.01 26.20 -3.38
N GLY A 371 10.56 27.05 -4.31
CA GLY A 371 9.27 26.86 -4.96
C GLY A 371 9.16 25.49 -5.62
N ILE A 372 8.12 24.73 -5.26
CA ILE A 372 7.90 23.38 -5.78
C ILE A 372 7.34 23.50 -7.20
N ARG A 373 8.08 22.97 -8.18
CA ARG A 373 7.67 22.81 -9.58
C ARG A 373 7.94 21.37 -9.98
N PHE A 374 7.00 20.74 -10.69
CA PHE A 374 7.11 19.40 -11.25
C PHE A 374 7.26 19.45 -12.76
#